data_4037c08a205eeb8148cad5b6922e10bc
#
_entry.id   4037c08a205eeb8148cad5b6922e10bc
#
_cell.length_a   1.000
_cell.length_b   1.000
_cell.length_c   1.000
_cell.angle_alpha   90.00
_cell.angle_beta   90.00
_cell.angle_gamma   90.00
#
_symmetry.space_group_name_H-M   'P 1'
#
loop_
_entity.id
_entity.type
_entity.pdbx_description
1 polymer ?
#
loop_
_entity_poly.entity_id
_entity_poly.type
_entity_poly.pdbx_seq_one_letter_code
_entity_poly.pdbx_strand_id
1 'polypeptide(L)'
;MDSDEAPAWRAPTRGEHRSPAAAVVVGTVALQLLLPNELVLRPWWVLPAVTGLLVIALLLVNPGRVSKRTPVERGIALSVVAVVSIANAASAVQLVDGIISGSITNRPGPVLASAAIVYWTNVVAFSLWYWEFDRGGPGQRATGEQEFPDFLFPQMTSPEFAGRNWRPTYPDYLYLSFTNSTAFSPTDVMPLRPWAKLTMMVQSAISLVVALLVVAWAVGALNS
;
A
#
# COMPACT_ATOMS: atom_id res chain seq x y z
N MET A 1 -2.60 32.78 -19.07
CA MET A 1 -3.08 31.65 -18.26
C MET A 1 -3.64 32.26 -17.02
N ASP A 2 -4.99 32.24 -16.86
CA ASP A 2 -5.65 32.88 -15.73
C ASP A 2 -5.12 32.31 -14.43
N SER A 3 -4.49 33.16 -13.63
CA SER A 3 -3.84 32.82 -12.37
C SER A 3 -4.81 32.56 -11.22
N ASP A 4 -6.11 32.57 -11.48
CA ASP A 4 -7.17 32.47 -10.46
C ASP A 4 -7.90 31.11 -10.44
N GLU A 5 -7.61 30.20 -11.38
CA GLU A 5 -8.29 28.91 -11.42
C GLU A 5 -7.52 27.89 -10.56
N ALA A 6 -8.19 27.36 -9.53
CA ALA A 6 -7.58 26.34 -8.65
C ALA A 6 -7.10 25.15 -9.48
N PRO A 7 -5.90 24.60 -9.18
CA PRO A 7 -5.36 23.47 -9.94
C PRO A 7 -6.30 22.26 -9.88
N ALA A 8 -6.35 21.48 -10.94
CA ALA A 8 -7.29 20.38 -11.10
C ALA A 8 -7.28 19.38 -9.94
N TRP A 9 -6.12 19.11 -9.34
CA TRP A 9 -5.98 18.18 -8.20
C TRP A 9 -6.64 18.70 -6.92
N ARG A 10 -6.97 20.03 -6.84
CA ARG A 10 -7.65 20.69 -5.73
C ARG A 10 -9.14 20.90 -6.01
N ALA A 11 -9.56 20.90 -7.28
CA ALA A 11 -10.94 21.14 -7.63
C ALA A 11 -11.88 19.99 -7.22
N PRO A 12 -13.14 20.27 -6.83
CA PRO A 12 -14.14 19.25 -6.53
C PRO A 12 -14.35 18.26 -7.68
N THR A 13 -14.66 17.01 -7.37
CA THR A 13 -14.79 15.93 -8.36
C THR A 13 -15.97 15.01 -8.10
N ARG A 14 -16.25 14.16 -9.09
CA ARG A 14 -17.18 13.02 -8.92
C ARG A 14 -16.56 11.86 -8.10
N GLY A 15 -15.33 12.04 -7.57
CA GLY A 15 -14.61 11.03 -6.81
C GLY A 15 -13.81 10.04 -7.65
N GLU A 16 -12.92 9.31 -6.98
CA GLU A 16 -12.03 8.31 -7.56
C GLU A 16 -12.72 6.96 -7.72
N HIS A 17 -12.33 6.18 -8.75
CA HIS A 17 -12.76 4.80 -8.87
C HIS A 17 -12.07 3.92 -7.82
N ARG A 18 -12.85 3.08 -7.14
CA ARG A 18 -12.35 2.14 -6.13
C ARG A 18 -11.74 0.88 -6.76
N SER A 19 -12.14 0.55 -7.98
CA SER A 19 -11.75 -0.70 -8.65
C SER A 19 -10.26 -0.97 -8.71
N PRO A 20 -9.35 0.01 -8.95
CA PRO A 20 -7.92 -0.30 -8.96
C PRO A 20 -7.40 -0.76 -7.59
N ALA A 21 -7.80 -0.08 -6.50
CA ALA A 21 -7.42 -0.47 -5.16
C ALA A 21 -7.98 -1.85 -4.78
N ALA A 22 -9.26 -2.10 -5.07
CA ALA A 22 -9.89 -3.39 -4.82
C ALA A 22 -9.22 -4.53 -5.59
N ALA A 23 -8.90 -4.33 -6.86
CA ALA A 23 -8.22 -5.35 -7.69
C ALA A 23 -6.84 -5.71 -7.12
N VAL A 24 -6.06 -4.70 -6.69
CA VAL A 24 -4.74 -4.93 -6.10
C VAL A 24 -4.86 -5.65 -4.75
N VAL A 25 -5.83 -5.29 -3.90
CA VAL A 25 -6.07 -6.00 -2.62
C VAL A 25 -6.46 -7.46 -2.87
N VAL A 26 -7.39 -7.73 -3.79
CA VAL A 26 -7.80 -9.10 -4.14
C VAL A 26 -6.62 -9.91 -4.68
N GLY A 27 -5.82 -9.33 -5.58
CA GLY A 27 -4.61 -9.96 -6.09
C GLY A 27 -3.59 -10.26 -4.98
N THR A 28 -3.42 -9.35 -4.02
CA THR A 28 -2.53 -9.54 -2.88
C THR A 28 -3.04 -10.65 -1.95
N VAL A 29 -4.35 -10.72 -1.68
CA VAL A 29 -4.94 -11.81 -0.91
C VAL A 29 -4.71 -13.15 -1.62
N ALA A 30 -4.89 -13.21 -2.94
CA ALA A 30 -4.61 -14.42 -3.71
C ALA A 30 -3.12 -14.85 -3.60
N LEU A 31 -2.18 -13.90 -3.64
CA LEU A 31 -0.76 -14.19 -3.43
C LEU A 31 -0.47 -14.67 -2.01
N GLN A 32 -1.11 -14.08 -1.00
CA GLN A 32 -0.95 -14.53 0.39
C GLN A 32 -1.41 -15.97 0.62
N LEU A 33 -2.41 -16.46 -0.15
CA LEU A 33 -2.83 -17.87 -0.09
C LEU A 33 -1.77 -18.85 -0.61
N LEU A 34 -0.75 -18.36 -1.32
CA LEU A 34 0.38 -19.16 -1.80
C LEU A 34 1.52 -19.25 -0.77
N LEU A 35 1.46 -18.47 0.32
CA LEU A 35 2.48 -18.53 1.37
C LEU A 35 2.40 -19.85 2.12
N PRO A 36 3.57 -20.41 2.50
CA PRO A 36 3.63 -21.55 3.42
C PRO A 36 2.93 -21.27 4.74
N ASN A 37 2.36 -22.30 5.34
CA ASN A 37 1.59 -22.19 6.59
C ASN A 37 2.43 -21.66 7.79
N GLU A 38 3.75 -21.78 7.70
CA GLU A 38 4.70 -21.27 8.69
C GLU A 38 4.81 -19.74 8.65
N LEU A 39 4.45 -19.11 7.53
CA LEU A 39 4.56 -17.67 7.30
C LEU A 39 3.22 -16.92 7.40
N VAL A 40 2.16 -17.58 7.86
CA VAL A 40 0.83 -16.99 8.01
C VAL A 40 0.30 -17.20 9.43
N LEU A 41 -0.46 -16.21 9.91
CA LEU A 41 -1.16 -16.35 11.20
C LEU A 41 -2.19 -17.48 11.12
N ARG A 42 -2.23 -18.30 12.18
CA ARG A 42 -3.20 -19.39 12.29
C ARG A 42 -4.50 -18.91 12.97
N PRO A 43 -5.64 -19.34 12.48
CA PRO A 43 -5.90 -20.17 11.29
C PRO A 43 -5.63 -19.37 10.00
N TRP A 44 -4.93 -19.98 9.04
CA TRP A 44 -4.42 -19.33 7.82
C TRP A 44 -5.48 -18.65 6.94
N TRP A 45 -6.71 -19.13 6.99
CA TRP A 45 -7.83 -18.64 6.19
C TRP A 45 -8.51 -17.39 6.77
N VAL A 46 -8.30 -17.07 8.05
CA VAL A 46 -9.04 -16.00 8.77
C VAL A 46 -8.75 -14.63 8.16
N LEU A 47 -7.48 -14.24 8.01
CA LEU A 47 -7.12 -12.94 7.48
C LEU A 47 -7.55 -12.76 6.01
N PRO A 48 -7.30 -13.73 5.10
CA PRO A 48 -7.83 -13.69 3.75
C PRO A 48 -9.36 -13.60 3.69
N ALA A 49 -10.07 -14.39 4.50
CA ALA A 49 -11.53 -14.38 4.54
C ALA A 49 -12.08 -13.04 5.06
N VAL A 50 -11.52 -12.50 6.14
CA VAL A 50 -11.93 -11.20 6.69
C VAL A 50 -11.66 -10.09 5.67
N THR A 51 -10.49 -10.08 5.03
CA THR A 51 -10.17 -9.09 3.98
C THR A 51 -11.15 -9.21 2.81
N GLY A 52 -11.41 -10.43 2.34
CA GLY A 52 -12.38 -10.67 1.26
C GLY A 52 -13.78 -10.19 1.60
N LEU A 53 -14.28 -10.52 2.79
CA LEU A 53 -15.60 -10.06 3.28
C LEU A 53 -15.68 -8.53 3.37
N LEU A 54 -14.63 -7.87 3.90
CA LEU A 54 -14.59 -6.41 4.00
C LEU A 54 -14.56 -5.75 2.60
N VAL A 55 -13.80 -6.31 1.65
CA VAL A 55 -13.79 -5.82 0.26
C VAL A 55 -15.16 -5.99 -0.39
N ILE A 56 -15.79 -7.15 -0.22
CA ILE A 56 -17.14 -7.40 -0.74
C ILE A 56 -18.13 -6.41 -0.10
N ALA A 57 -18.11 -6.24 1.22
CA ALA A 57 -18.98 -5.28 1.91
C ALA A 57 -18.78 -3.85 1.37
N LEU A 58 -17.53 -3.46 1.14
CA LEU A 58 -17.20 -2.15 0.61
C LEU A 58 -17.73 -1.96 -0.82
N LEU A 59 -17.64 -2.99 -1.67
CA LEU A 59 -18.17 -2.98 -3.04
C LEU A 59 -19.70 -2.99 -3.09
N LEU A 60 -20.35 -3.69 -2.16
CA LEU A 60 -21.82 -3.73 -2.08
C LEU A 60 -22.40 -2.39 -1.61
N VAL A 61 -21.76 -1.75 -0.62
CA VAL A 61 -22.22 -0.45 -0.09
C VAL A 61 -22.02 0.67 -1.11
N ASN A 62 -20.92 0.66 -1.85
CA ASN A 62 -20.62 1.69 -2.84
C ASN A 62 -19.72 1.13 -3.97
N PRO A 63 -20.31 0.54 -5.02
CA PRO A 63 -19.56 -0.11 -6.10
C PRO A 63 -18.88 0.86 -7.07
N GLY A 64 -19.23 2.15 -6.99
CA GLY A 64 -18.79 3.15 -7.97
C GLY A 64 -17.61 4.00 -7.54
N ARG A 65 -17.83 5.31 -7.60
CA ARG A 65 -16.84 6.33 -7.26
C ARG A 65 -16.94 6.75 -5.80
N VAL A 66 -15.80 6.96 -5.17
CA VAL A 66 -15.71 7.47 -3.81
C VAL A 66 -15.82 9.00 -3.86
N SER A 67 -17.05 9.52 -3.93
CA SER A 67 -17.30 10.98 -3.95
C SER A 67 -17.54 11.56 -2.55
N LYS A 68 -18.26 10.81 -1.72
CA LYS A 68 -18.45 11.10 -0.29
C LYS A 68 -18.45 9.78 0.44
N ARG A 69 -17.81 9.72 1.58
CA ARG A 69 -17.84 8.51 2.43
C ARG A 69 -18.66 8.77 3.67
N THR A 70 -19.56 7.82 3.95
CA THR A 70 -20.17 7.73 5.27
C THR A 70 -19.10 7.29 6.29
N PRO A 71 -19.27 7.60 7.58
CA PRO A 71 -18.38 7.09 8.62
C PRO A 71 -18.22 5.56 8.59
N VAL A 72 -19.28 4.84 8.23
CA VAL A 72 -19.28 3.38 8.11
C VAL A 72 -18.37 2.93 6.95
N GLU A 73 -18.51 3.51 5.77
CA GLU A 73 -17.65 3.18 4.61
C GLU A 73 -16.18 3.45 4.92
N ARG A 74 -15.88 4.55 5.60
CA ARG A 74 -14.54 4.87 6.04
C ARG A 74 -14.02 3.84 7.04
N GLY A 75 -14.85 3.45 7.99
CA GLY A 75 -14.51 2.40 8.96
C GLY A 75 -14.17 1.07 8.29
N ILE A 76 -14.98 0.62 7.32
CA ILE A 76 -14.72 -0.61 6.57
C ILE A 76 -13.41 -0.49 5.78
N ALA A 77 -13.17 0.62 5.07
CA ALA A 77 -11.94 0.82 4.31
C ALA A 77 -10.69 0.78 5.20
N LEU A 78 -10.72 1.47 6.34
CA LEU A 78 -9.62 1.45 7.31
C LEU A 78 -9.42 0.05 7.92
N SER A 79 -10.50 -0.72 8.11
CA SER A 79 -10.40 -2.12 8.55
C SER A 79 -9.70 -3.00 7.52
N VAL A 80 -9.97 -2.82 6.22
CA VAL A 80 -9.22 -3.51 5.15
C VAL A 80 -7.73 -3.20 5.26
N VAL A 81 -7.38 -1.92 5.37
CA VAL A 81 -5.97 -1.48 5.49
C VAL A 81 -5.32 -2.10 6.73
N ALA A 82 -6.01 -2.09 7.88
CA ALA A 82 -5.50 -2.65 9.12
C ALA A 82 -5.28 -4.17 9.01
N VAL A 83 -6.23 -4.92 8.46
CA VAL A 83 -6.11 -6.38 8.31
C VAL A 83 -4.98 -6.75 7.37
N VAL A 84 -4.85 -6.08 6.22
CA VAL A 84 -3.73 -6.30 5.29
C VAL A 84 -2.39 -5.98 5.95
N SER A 85 -2.33 -4.90 6.74
CA SER A 85 -1.11 -4.49 7.47
C SER A 85 -0.73 -5.51 8.54
N ILE A 86 -1.70 -6.02 9.30
CA ILE A 86 -1.46 -7.07 10.32
C ILE A 86 -0.97 -8.35 9.66
N ALA A 87 -1.61 -8.77 8.57
CA ALA A 87 -1.18 -9.95 7.81
C ALA A 87 0.26 -9.80 7.30
N ASN A 88 0.57 -8.64 6.72
CA ASN A 88 1.92 -8.34 6.24
C ASN A 88 2.96 -8.34 7.38
N ALA A 89 2.68 -7.64 8.48
CA ALA A 89 3.58 -7.58 9.62
C ALA A 89 3.86 -8.96 10.21
N ALA A 90 2.82 -9.78 10.36
CA ALA A 90 2.95 -11.15 10.84
C ALA A 90 3.83 -12.00 9.91
N SER A 91 3.57 -11.96 8.60
CA SER A 91 4.36 -12.71 7.62
C SER A 91 5.81 -12.24 7.56
N ALA A 92 6.05 -10.93 7.66
CA ALA A 92 7.40 -10.39 7.69
C ALA A 92 8.17 -10.84 8.94
N VAL A 93 7.54 -10.78 10.12
CA VAL A 93 8.15 -11.23 11.38
C VAL A 93 8.46 -12.74 11.32
N GLN A 94 7.52 -13.56 10.84
CA GLN A 94 7.71 -15.01 10.74
C GLN A 94 8.79 -15.38 9.71
N LEU A 95 8.88 -14.67 8.59
CA LEU A 95 9.95 -14.83 7.61
C LEU A 95 11.32 -14.51 8.21
N VAL A 96 11.43 -13.38 8.90
CA VAL A 96 12.67 -12.94 9.56
C VAL A 96 13.08 -13.94 10.65
N ASP A 97 12.15 -14.34 11.52
CA ASP A 97 12.39 -15.31 12.59
C ASP A 97 12.80 -16.68 12.01
N GLY A 98 12.12 -17.15 10.98
CA GLY A 98 12.44 -18.40 10.30
C GLY A 98 13.82 -18.42 9.66
N ILE A 99 14.28 -17.28 9.13
CA ILE A 99 15.65 -17.14 8.60
C ILE A 99 16.68 -17.16 9.75
N ILE A 100 16.46 -16.37 10.79
CA ILE A 100 17.41 -16.22 11.90
C ILE A 100 17.53 -17.53 12.72
N SER A 101 16.40 -18.18 12.98
CA SER A 101 16.37 -19.45 13.75
C SER A 101 16.81 -20.67 12.95
N GLY A 102 16.95 -20.53 11.62
CA GLY A 102 17.24 -21.66 10.73
C GLY A 102 16.07 -22.65 10.59
N SER A 103 14.86 -22.26 11.02
CA SER A 103 13.67 -23.12 10.95
C SER A 103 12.98 -23.10 9.58
N ILE A 104 13.34 -22.16 8.71
CA ILE A 104 12.82 -22.09 7.36
C ILE A 104 13.49 -23.17 6.48
N THR A 105 12.74 -23.66 5.48
CA THR A 105 13.27 -24.66 4.53
C THR A 105 14.56 -24.19 3.85
N ASN A 106 15.50 -25.10 3.64
CA ASN A 106 16.75 -24.83 2.91
C ASN A 106 16.56 -24.79 1.38
N ARG A 107 15.33 -24.78 0.88
CA ARG A 107 15.05 -24.69 -0.56
C ARG A 107 14.97 -23.21 -0.98
N PRO A 108 15.91 -22.70 -1.82
CA PRO A 108 15.97 -21.29 -2.17
C PRO A 108 14.70 -20.76 -2.87
N GLY A 109 14.13 -21.52 -3.80
CA GLY A 109 12.98 -21.10 -4.58
C GLY A 109 11.76 -20.71 -3.72
N PRO A 110 11.25 -21.60 -2.86
CA PRO A 110 10.11 -21.27 -1.98
C PRO A 110 10.36 -20.08 -1.06
N VAL A 111 11.57 -19.94 -0.50
CA VAL A 111 11.90 -18.83 0.40
C VAL A 111 11.93 -17.51 -0.36
N LEU A 112 12.57 -17.46 -1.52
CA LEU A 112 12.59 -16.26 -2.37
C LEU A 112 11.19 -15.87 -2.86
N ALA A 113 10.37 -16.86 -3.25
CA ALA A 113 8.99 -16.59 -3.64
C ALA A 113 8.18 -16.02 -2.47
N SER A 114 8.32 -16.60 -1.27
CA SER A 114 7.65 -16.09 -0.06
C SER A 114 8.10 -14.68 0.29
N ALA A 115 9.39 -14.41 0.22
CA ALA A 115 9.95 -13.09 0.45
C ALA A 115 9.40 -12.05 -0.56
N ALA A 116 9.29 -12.42 -1.83
CA ALA A 116 8.71 -11.55 -2.86
C ALA A 116 7.22 -11.25 -2.57
N ILE A 117 6.44 -12.24 -2.12
CA ILE A 117 5.04 -12.05 -1.72
C ILE A 117 4.94 -11.14 -0.50
N VAL A 118 5.74 -11.34 0.54
CA VAL A 118 5.78 -10.49 1.74
C VAL A 118 6.17 -9.07 1.37
N TYR A 119 7.19 -8.91 0.53
CA TYR A 119 7.64 -7.61 0.05
C TYR A 119 6.56 -6.88 -0.75
N TRP A 120 5.90 -7.58 -1.69
CA TRP A 120 4.78 -7.02 -2.45
C TRP A 120 3.61 -6.63 -1.54
N THR A 121 3.27 -7.48 -0.57
CA THR A 121 2.20 -7.17 0.40
C THR A 121 2.53 -5.93 1.22
N ASN A 122 3.81 -5.71 1.56
CA ASN A 122 4.27 -4.48 2.22
C ASN A 122 4.01 -3.26 1.34
N VAL A 123 4.37 -3.33 0.05
CA VAL A 123 4.07 -2.26 -0.91
C VAL A 123 2.59 -1.95 -0.96
N VAL A 124 1.73 -2.97 -1.07
CA VAL A 124 0.28 -2.78 -1.15
C VAL A 124 -0.30 -2.22 0.15
N ALA A 125 0.10 -2.74 1.31
CA ALA A 125 -0.36 -2.24 2.60
C ALA A 125 -0.08 -0.74 2.76
N PHE A 126 1.14 -0.31 2.48
CA PHE A 126 1.51 1.11 2.60
C PHE A 126 0.91 1.99 1.51
N SER A 127 0.71 1.48 0.29
CA SER A 127 -0.01 2.23 -0.75
C SER A 127 -1.45 2.55 -0.34
N LEU A 128 -2.11 1.61 0.33
CA LEU A 128 -3.46 1.83 0.90
C LEU A 128 -3.44 2.87 2.02
N TRP A 129 -2.43 2.84 2.91
CA TRP A 129 -2.25 3.87 3.92
C TRP A 129 -2.11 5.25 3.29
N TYR A 130 -1.23 5.42 2.30
CA TYR A 130 -1.03 6.70 1.62
C TYR A 130 -2.30 7.18 0.95
N TRP A 131 -3.00 6.30 0.23
CA TRP A 131 -4.25 6.62 -0.46
C TRP A 131 -5.40 6.99 0.48
N GLU A 132 -5.53 6.28 1.61
CA GLU A 132 -6.62 6.51 2.59
C GLU A 132 -6.38 7.71 3.49
N PHE A 133 -5.15 8.14 3.70
CA PHE A 133 -4.83 9.21 4.62
C PHE A 133 -4.50 10.54 3.93
N ASP A 134 -3.98 10.53 2.69
CA ASP A 134 -3.70 11.78 1.98
C ASP A 134 -4.93 12.66 1.88
N ARG A 135 -4.82 13.87 2.40
CA ARG A 135 -5.91 14.86 2.46
C ARG A 135 -7.23 14.31 3.03
N GLY A 136 -7.15 13.43 4.02
CA GLY A 136 -8.33 12.80 4.64
C GLY A 136 -8.97 11.67 3.83
N GLY A 137 -8.30 11.22 2.74
CA GLY A 137 -8.71 10.10 1.90
C GLY A 137 -9.54 10.48 0.67
N PRO A 138 -9.85 9.49 -0.20
CA PRO A 138 -10.43 9.75 -1.52
C PRO A 138 -11.78 10.49 -1.47
N GLY A 139 -12.59 10.25 -0.45
CA GLY A 139 -13.86 10.96 -0.26
C GLY A 139 -13.65 12.43 0.08
N GLN A 140 -12.69 12.77 0.93
CA GLN A 140 -12.37 14.17 1.27
C GLN A 140 -11.65 14.86 0.12
N ARG A 141 -10.75 14.17 -0.60
CA ARG A 141 -10.14 14.72 -1.82
C ARG A 141 -11.19 15.09 -2.86
N ALA A 142 -12.28 14.33 -2.93
CA ALA A 142 -13.37 14.61 -3.88
C ALA A 142 -14.14 15.91 -3.56
N THR A 143 -14.18 16.37 -2.30
CA THR A 143 -14.85 17.64 -1.94
C THR A 143 -14.03 18.88 -2.33
N GLY A 144 -12.71 18.75 -2.48
CA GLY A 144 -11.82 19.87 -2.75
C GLY A 144 -11.57 20.79 -1.56
N GLU A 145 -12.05 20.45 -0.35
CA GLU A 145 -11.94 21.30 0.84
C GLU A 145 -10.51 21.37 1.40
N GLN A 146 -9.71 20.33 1.17
CA GLN A 146 -8.35 20.25 1.69
C GLN A 146 -7.37 21.01 0.79
N GLU A 147 -6.87 22.13 1.31
CA GLU A 147 -6.02 23.06 0.57
C GLU A 147 -4.63 22.51 0.26
N PHE A 148 -4.02 21.81 1.22
CA PHE A 148 -2.63 21.36 1.13
C PHE A 148 -2.57 19.83 1.03
N PRO A 149 -1.75 19.28 0.11
CA PRO A 149 -1.54 17.84 0.02
C PRO A 149 -0.64 17.35 1.16
N ASP A 150 -0.79 16.10 1.55
CA ASP A 150 0.16 15.46 2.46
C ASP A 150 1.37 14.90 1.71
N PHE A 151 1.15 14.53 0.43
CA PHE A 151 2.17 14.14 -0.54
C PHE A 151 2.18 15.09 -1.73
N LEU A 152 3.32 15.71 -2.00
CA LEU A 152 3.50 16.59 -3.15
C LEU A 152 4.04 15.75 -4.32
N PHE A 153 3.17 15.51 -5.28
CA PHE A 153 3.53 14.81 -6.53
C PHE A 153 4.18 15.77 -7.53
N PRO A 154 5.11 15.31 -8.38
CA PRO A 154 5.76 16.14 -9.40
C PRO A 154 4.76 16.88 -10.31
N GLN A 155 3.63 16.23 -10.62
CA GLN A 155 2.58 16.82 -11.45
C GLN A 155 1.86 18.01 -10.80
N MET A 156 1.95 18.14 -9.48
CA MET A 156 1.42 19.31 -8.77
C MET A 156 2.35 20.52 -8.89
N THR A 157 3.66 20.28 -9.02
CA THR A 157 4.68 21.33 -9.14
C THR A 157 4.96 21.74 -10.58
N SER A 158 4.69 20.84 -11.53
CA SER A 158 4.93 21.04 -12.96
C SER A 158 3.69 20.65 -13.77
N PRO A 159 2.58 21.39 -13.59
CA PRO A 159 1.29 21.06 -14.22
C PRO A 159 1.30 21.15 -15.74
N GLU A 160 2.27 21.86 -16.34
CA GLU A 160 2.47 21.94 -17.77
C GLU A 160 2.84 20.62 -18.43
N PHE A 161 3.46 19.69 -17.69
CA PHE A 161 3.78 18.35 -18.15
C PHE A 161 2.72 17.30 -17.75
N ALA A 162 1.80 17.66 -16.85
CA ALA A 162 0.65 16.84 -16.49
C ALA A 162 -0.53 17.12 -17.41
N GLY A 163 -1.41 16.17 -17.61
CA GLY A 163 -2.69 16.44 -18.27
C GLY A 163 -3.49 17.49 -17.48
N ARG A 164 -4.20 18.39 -18.17
CA ARG A 164 -4.97 19.50 -17.54
C ARG A 164 -5.89 19.08 -16.39
N ASN A 165 -6.34 17.83 -16.41
CA ASN A 165 -7.24 17.28 -15.40
C ASN A 165 -6.54 16.27 -14.47
N TRP A 166 -5.20 16.28 -14.40
CA TRP A 166 -4.47 15.32 -13.59
C TRP A 166 -4.78 15.48 -12.10
N ARG A 167 -4.92 14.35 -11.45
CA ARG A 167 -5.17 14.22 -10.01
C ARG A 167 -4.54 12.92 -9.54
N PRO A 168 -4.02 12.86 -8.30
CA PRO A 168 -3.52 11.60 -7.77
C PRO A 168 -4.65 10.60 -7.63
N THR A 169 -4.41 9.39 -8.11
CA THR A 169 -5.30 8.23 -8.05
C THR A 169 -4.59 7.07 -7.38
N TYR A 170 -5.28 5.98 -7.07
CA TYR A 170 -4.65 4.85 -6.38
C TYR A 170 -3.33 4.35 -7.04
N PRO A 171 -3.19 4.24 -8.37
CA PRO A 171 -1.91 3.90 -9.01
C PRO A 171 -0.75 4.81 -8.64
N ASP A 172 -0.99 6.11 -8.42
CA ASP A 172 0.07 7.06 -8.04
C ASP A 172 0.59 6.75 -6.62
N TYR A 173 -0.29 6.36 -5.70
CA TYR A 173 0.10 5.92 -4.35
C TYR A 173 0.76 4.54 -4.33
N LEU A 174 0.35 3.64 -5.23
CA LEU A 174 1.01 2.35 -5.41
C LEU A 174 2.43 2.55 -5.93
N TYR A 175 2.62 3.43 -6.92
CA TYR A 175 3.94 3.81 -7.42
C TYR A 175 4.80 4.44 -6.31
N LEU A 176 4.25 5.40 -5.56
CA LEU A 176 4.92 6.00 -4.40
C LEU A 176 5.39 4.94 -3.40
N SER A 177 4.52 4.02 -3.04
CA SER A 177 4.85 2.94 -2.11
C SER A 177 5.91 1.99 -2.67
N PHE A 178 5.80 1.63 -3.95
CA PHE A 178 6.79 0.78 -4.62
C PHE A 178 8.17 1.45 -4.65
N THR A 179 8.26 2.70 -5.08
CA THR A 179 9.52 3.44 -5.14
C THR A 179 10.12 3.68 -3.75
N ASN A 180 9.29 3.96 -2.74
CA ASN A 180 9.73 4.10 -1.36
C ASN A 180 10.30 2.79 -0.78
N SER A 181 9.78 1.64 -1.21
CA SER A 181 10.27 0.33 -0.77
C SER A 181 11.58 -0.09 -1.46
N THR A 182 11.79 0.32 -2.72
CA THR A 182 12.91 -0.12 -3.56
C THR A 182 14.06 0.87 -3.58
N ALA A 183 13.79 2.15 -3.34
CA ALA A 183 14.79 3.20 -3.49
C ALA A 183 15.65 3.36 -2.23
N PHE A 184 16.96 3.32 -2.40
CA PHE A 184 17.93 3.79 -1.40
C PHE A 184 18.12 5.32 -1.46
N SER A 185 17.26 6.03 -2.19
CA SER A 185 17.26 7.48 -2.37
C SER A 185 15.83 8.03 -2.20
N PRO A 186 15.66 9.34 -1.92
CA PRO A 186 14.35 9.96 -1.87
C PRO A 186 13.53 9.68 -3.13
N THR A 187 12.23 9.41 -2.94
CA THR A 187 11.28 9.30 -4.04
C THR A 187 11.08 10.68 -4.69
N ASP A 188 10.56 10.72 -5.91
CA ASP A 188 10.15 11.94 -6.59
C ASP A 188 8.94 12.64 -5.94
N VAL A 189 8.20 11.92 -5.08
CA VAL A 189 7.08 12.45 -4.30
C VAL A 189 7.54 12.87 -2.91
N MET A 190 7.27 14.12 -2.53
CA MET A 190 7.71 14.68 -1.25
C MET A 190 6.63 14.55 -0.17
N PRO A 191 6.90 13.85 0.96
CA PRO A 191 6.01 13.86 2.10
C PRO A 191 6.07 15.19 2.85
N LEU A 192 4.96 15.91 2.95
CA LEU A 192 4.90 17.23 3.58
C LEU A 192 4.50 17.16 5.05
N ARG A 193 3.75 16.15 5.46
CA ARG A 193 3.25 15.99 6.84
C ARG A 193 4.11 15.03 7.66
N PRO A 194 4.23 15.23 8.97
CA PRO A 194 5.01 14.34 9.87
C PRO A 194 4.55 12.88 9.80
N TRP A 195 3.24 12.62 9.77
CA TRP A 195 2.70 11.27 9.67
C TRP A 195 3.15 10.56 8.37
N ALA A 196 3.14 11.28 7.23
CA ALA A 196 3.56 10.75 5.95
C ALA A 196 5.06 10.36 5.98
N LYS A 197 5.91 11.21 6.55
CA LYS A 197 7.35 10.94 6.73
C LYS A 197 7.57 9.69 7.60
N LEU A 198 6.90 9.61 8.75
CA LEU A 198 7.04 8.47 9.67
C LEU A 198 6.56 7.17 9.02
N THR A 199 5.44 7.20 8.31
CA THR A 199 4.90 6.01 7.62
C THR A 199 5.84 5.55 6.51
N MET A 200 6.42 6.46 5.73
CA MET A 200 7.43 6.14 4.71
C MET A 200 8.70 5.57 5.35
N MET A 201 9.17 6.12 6.48
CA MET A 201 10.33 5.58 7.21
C MET A 201 10.07 4.15 7.69
N VAL A 202 8.89 3.88 8.28
CA VAL A 202 8.52 2.53 8.74
C VAL A 202 8.48 1.54 7.56
N GLN A 203 7.86 1.92 6.45
CA GLN A 203 7.83 1.10 5.24
C GLN A 203 9.25 0.77 4.74
N SER A 204 10.10 1.79 4.60
CA SER A 204 11.48 1.61 4.13
C SER A 204 12.29 0.71 5.07
N ALA A 205 12.12 0.87 6.38
CA ALA A 205 12.80 0.02 7.36
C ALA A 205 12.39 -1.45 7.25
N ILE A 206 11.08 -1.74 7.13
CA ILE A 206 10.58 -3.11 6.92
C ILE A 206 11.12 -3.68 5.61
N SER A 207 11.03 -2.93 4.51
CA SER A 207 11.51 -3.35 3.19
C SER A 207 13.00 -3.67 3.19
N LEU A 208 13.81 -2.81 3.83
CA LEU A 208 15.25 -2.97 3.93
C LEU A 208 15.62 -4.22 4.73
N VAL A 209 15.00 -4.43 5.90
CA VAL A 209 15.26 -5.62 6.74
C VAL A 209 14.91 -6.89 5.98
N VAL A 210 13.74 -6.96 5.35
CA VAL A 210 13.33 -8.15 4.59
C VAL A 210 14.28 -8.39 3.42
N ALA A 211 14.60 -7.37 2.63
CA ALA A 211 15.47 -7.51 1.47
C ALA A 211 16.89 -7.96 1.85
N LEU A 212 17.50 -7.31 2.85
CA LEU A 212 18.87 -7.64 3.28
C LEU A 212 18.98 -9.05 3.86
N LEU A 213 18.03 -9.45 4.71
CA LEU A 213 18.04 -10.79 5.31
C LEU A 213 17.84 -11.88 4.27
N VAL A 214 16.92 -11.68 3.31
CA VAL A 214 16.67 -12.65 2.24
C VAL A 214 17.88 -12.78 1.32
N VAL A 215 18.54 -11.67 0.97
CA VAL A 215 19.76 -11.71 0.15
C VAL A 215 20.89 -12.40 0.91
N ALA A 216 21.13 -12.06 2.17
CA ALA A 216 22.16 -12.70 2.99
C ALA A 216 21.92 -14.20 3.14
N TRP A 217 20.68 -14.60 3.39
CA TRP A 217 20.31 -16.01 3.47
C TRP A 217 20.50 -16.72 2.12
N ALA A 218 20.08 -16.12 0.99
CA ALA A 218 20.22 -16.72 -0.33
C ALA A 218 21.68 -16.95 -0.71
N VAL A 219 22.57 -15.99 -0.41
CA VAL A 219 24.03 -16.15 -0.62
C VAL A 219 24.58 -17.28 0.23
N GLY A 220 24.17 -17.42 1.50
CA GLY A 220 24.55 -18.53 2.37
C GLY A 220 24.09 -19.89 1.82
N ALA A 221 22.83 -19.97 1.38
CA ALA A 221 22.25 -21.21 0.85
C ALA A 221 22.83 -21.67 -0.50
N LEU A 222 23.41 -20.76 -1.29
CA LEU A 222 24.09 -21.11 -2.54
C LEU A 222 25.52 -21.63 -2.33
N ASN A 223 26.11 -21.38 -1.15
CA ASN A 223 27.47 -21.79 -0.79
C ASN A 223 27.52 -23.04 0.11
N SER A 224 26.39 -23.58 0.50
CA SER A 224 26.24 -24.80 1.32
C SER A 224 25.87 -25.99 0.44
#